data_dc11b0bac668fe13020d1403a16e4221
#
_entry.id   dc11b0bac668fe13020d1403a16e4221
#
_cell.length_a   1.000
_cell.length_b   1.000
_cell.length_c   1.000
_cell.angle_alpha   90.00
_cell.angle_beta   90.00
_cell.angle_gamma   90.00
#
_symmetry.space_group_name_H-M   'P 1'
#
loop_
_entity.id
_entity.type
_entity.pdbx_description
1 polymer ?
#
loop_
_entity_poly.entity_id
_entity_poly.type
_entity_poly.pdbx_seq_one_letter_code
_entity_poly.pdbx_strand_id
1 'polypeptide(L)' 'MELTEALVTEDITPFERERLREALEEEVRRQLPTDRRLLRVVDWDPGGGHAVENAPGMRKYRVAYETEPRD' A
#
# COMPACT_ATOMS: atom_id res chain seq x y z
N MET A 1 2.12 10.74 10.46
CA MET A 1 1.60 9.89 9.37
C MET A 1 2.36 10.17 8.09
N GLU A 2 2.74 9.12 7.39
CA GLU A 2 3.52 9.24 6.16
C GLU A 2 2.68 8.78 4.97
N LEU A 3 3.07 9.21 3.78
CA LEU A 3 2.38 8.87 2.54
C LEU A 3 3.36 8.23 1.57
N THR A 4 2.89 7.23 0.83
CA THR A 4 3.66 6.61 -0.24
C THR A 4 2.71 6.10 -1.32
N GLU A 5 3.30 5.60 -2.40
CA GLU A 5 2.55 4.94 -3.46
C GLU A 5 2.86 3.45 -3.45
N ALA A 6 1.85 2.63 -3.66
CA ALA A 6 2.00 1.18 -3.69
C ALA A 6 1.28 0.61 -4.89
N LEU A 7 1.92 -0.35 -5.56
CA LEU A 7 1.34 -1.07 -6.69
C LEU A 7 0.74 -2.38 -6.19
N VAL A 8 -0.51 -2.62 -6.54
CA VAL A 8 -1.22 -3.84 -6.16
C VAL A 8 -1.89 -4.42 -7.41
N THR A 9 -1.92 -5.74 -7.51
CA THR A 9 -2.58 -6.41 -8.62
C THR A 9 -4.06 -6.04 -8.69
N GLU A 10 -4.56 -5.81 -9.89
CA GLU A 10 -5.98 -5.49 -10.08
C GLU A 10 -6.92 -6.66 -9.78
N ASP A 11 -6.37 -7.87 -9.60
CA ASP A 11 -7.15 -9.04 -9.16
C ASP A 11 -7.73 -8.84 -7.76
N ILE A 12 -7.11 -7.98 -6.95
CA ILE A 12 -7.65 -7.61 -5.65
C ILE A 12 -8.55 -6.40 -5.85
N THR A 13 -9.86 -6.60 -5.65
CA THR A 13 -10.85 -5.54 -5.86
C THR A 13 -10.91 -4.60 -4.65
N PRO A 14 -11.41 -3.36 -4.85
CA PRO A 14 -11.57 -2.43 -3.73
C PRO A 14 -12.57 -2.90 -2.67
N PHE A 15 -13.42 -3.85 -2.99
CA PHE A 15 -14.38 -4.42 -2.04
C PHE A 15 -13.76 -5.44 -1.10
N GLU A 16 -12.62 -6.01 -1.46
CA GLU A 16 -11.89 -6.97 -0.64
C GLU A 16 -10.93 -6.23 0.31
N ARG A 17 -11.51 -5.45 1.24
CA ARG A 17 -10.73 -4.51 2.05
C ARG A 17 -9.61 -5.15 2.85
N GLU A 18 -9.85 -6.30 3.46
CA GLU A 18 -8.82 -6.98 4.25
C GLU A 18 -7.66 -7.46 3.38
N ARG A 19 -8.01 -8.03 2.24
CA ARG A 19 -7.03 -8.52 1.28
C ARG A 19 -6.21 -7.38 0.69
N LEU A 20 -6.89 -6.27 0.37
CA LEU A 20 -6.25 -5.07 -0.14
C LEU A 20 -5.32 -4.45 0.89
N ARG A 21 -5.77 -4.36 2.14
CA ARG A 21 -4.94 -3.84 3.23
C ARG A 21 -3.67 -4.65 3.40
N GLU A 22 -3.77 -5.97 3.40
CA GLU A 22 -2.60 -6.86 3.51
C GLU A 22 -1.61 -6.64 2.38
N ALA A 23 -2.10 -6.50 1.16
CA ALA A 23 -1.26 -6.24 0.00
C ALA A 23 -0.57 -4.89 0.10
N LEU A 24 -1.29 -3.86 0.54
CA LEU A 24 -0.72 -2.53 0.74
C LEU A 24 0.32 -2.53 1.85
N GLU A 25 0.06 -3.20 2.96
CA GLU A 25 1.02 -3.34 4.05
C GLU A 25 2.31 -3.99 3.58
N GLU A 26 2.21 -5.04 2.79
CA GLU A 26 3.36 -5.73 2.27
C GLU A 26 4.21 -4.83 1.36
N GLU A 27 3.55 -4.06 0.49
CA GLU A 27 4.25 -3.12 -0.38
C GLU A 27 4.93 -2.01 0.39
N VAL A 28 4.27 -1.46 1.41
CA VAL A 28 4.87 -0.44 2.26
C VAL A 28 6.08 -0.99 2.99
N ARG A 29 6.00 -2.22 3.52
CA ARG A 29 7.15 -2.84 4.20
C ARG A 29 8.37 -2.95 3.29
N ARG A 30 8.17 -3.25 2.02
CA ARG A 30 9.29 -3.33 1.06
C ARG A 30 9.97 -2.00 0.83
N GLN A 31 9.26 -0.90 1.03
CA GLN A 31 9.78 0.45 0.79
C GLN A 31 10.45 1.05 2.03
N LEU A 32 10.22 0.49 3.21
CA LEU A 32 10.73 1.05 4.45
C LEU A 32 12.23 0.79 4.61
N PRO A 33 12.97 1.76 5.17
CA PRO A 33 14.36 1.50 5.55
C PRO A 33 14.44 0.46 6.67
N THR A 34 15.60 -0.15 6.81
CA THR A 34 15.80 -1.26 7.74
C THR A 34 15.64 -0.86 9.21
N ASP A 35 15.75 0.43 9.51
CA ASP A 35 15.61 0.96 10.88
C ASP A 35 14.18 1.35 11.23
N ARG A 36 13.22 1.10 10.32
CA ARG A 36 11.81 1.42 10.54
C ARG A 36 10.95 0.18 10.41
N ARG A 37 9.87 0.16 11.17
CA ARG A 37 8.88 -0.92 11.14
C ARG A 37 7.50 -0.33 10.91
N LEU A 38 6.72 -0.97 10.04
CA LEU A 38 5.34 -0.56 9.80
C LEU A 38 4.48 -0.88 11.02
N LEU A 39 3.79 0.12 11.55
CA LEU A 39 2.76 -0.07 12.57
C LEU A 39 1.44 -0.46 11.93
N ARG A 40 1.00 0.34 10.96
CA ARG A 40 -0.27 0.08 10.28
C ARG A 40 -0.40 0.95 9.03
N VAL A 41 -1.23 0.49 8.11
CA VAL A 41 -1.77 1.30 7.03
C VAL A 41 -3.04 1.95 7.56
N VAL A 42 -3.12 3.26 7.46
CA VAL A 42 -4.21 4.06 8.02
C VAL A 42 -5.33 4.23 7.01
N ASP A 43 -4.97 4.55 5.76
CA ASP A 43 -5.94 4.85 4.73
C ASP A 43 -5.30 4.69 3.34
N TRP A 44 -6.12 4.61 2.31
CA TRP A 44 -5.69 4.55 0.93
C TRP A 44 -6.76 5.10 0.00
N ASP A 45 -6.41 5.32 -1.28
CA ASP A 45 -7.33 5.88 -2.28
C ASP A 45 -8.58 5.01 -2.41
N PRO A 46 -9.77 5.63 -2.43
CA PRO A 46 -11.01 4.90 -2.70
C PRO A 46 -11.13 4.54 -4.19
N GLY A 47 -12.04 3.62 -4.49
CA GLY A 47 -12.40 3.32 -5.88
C GLY A 47 -11.39 2.55 -6.70
N GLY A 48 -10.44 1.86 -6.04
CA GLY A 48 -9.50 0.99 -6.74
C GLY A 48 -8.23 1.65 -7.24
N GLY A 49 -7.91 2.84 -6.72
CA GLY A 49 -6.66 3.52 -7.07
C GLY A 49 -6.62 4.00 -8.52
N HIS A 50 -5.43 4.00 -9.11
CA HIS A 50 -5.20 4.51 -10.47
C HIS A 50 -4.54 3.46 -11.36
N ALA A 51 -4.91 3.44 -12.63
CA ALA A 51 -4.25 2.60 -13.63
C ALA A 51 -2.82 3.08 -13.84
N VAL A 52 -1.91 2.15 -14.16
CA VAL A 52 -0.49 2.43 -14.36
C VAL A 52 -0.10 2.00 -15.78
N GLU A 53 0.38 2.95 -16.58
CA GLU A 53 0.74 2.69 -17.97
C GLU A 53 1.83 1.63 -18.13
N ASN A 54 2.85 1.70 -17.28
CA ASN A 54 4.03 0.85 -17.39
C ASN A 54 3.90 -0.47 -16.63
N ALA A 55 2.76 -0.72 -16.01
CA ALA A 55 2.52 -1.94 -15.25
C ALA A 55 1.09 -2.42 -15.48
N PRO A 56 0.80 -2.99 -16.66
CA PRO A 56 -0.53 -3.51 -16.97
C PRO A 56 -0.92 -4.59 -15.96
N GLY A 57 -2.18 -4.58 -15.54
CA GLY A 57 -2.66 -5.50 -14.52
C GLY A 57 -2.41 -5.06 -13.10
N MET A 58 -1.82 -3.87 -12.92
CA MET A 58 -1.56 -3.30 -11.59
C MET A 58 -2.34 -2.00 -11.40
N ARG A 59 -2.63 -1.70 -10.13
CA ARG A 59 -3.25 -0.43 -9.74
C ARG A 59 -2.33 0.25 -8.74
N LYS A 60 -2.21 1.56 -8.84
CA LYS A 60 -1.40 2.35 -7.93
C LYS A 60 -2.31 3.04 -6.90
N TYR A 61 -2.02 2.83 -5.64
CA TYR A 61 -2.73 3.45 -4.53
C TYR A 61 -1.82 4.41 -3.81
N ARG A 62 -2.36 5.54 -3.39
CA ARG A 62 -1.67 6.39 -2.42
C ARG A 62 -2.07 5.90 -1.05
N VAL A 63 -1.08 5.64 -0.22
CA VAL A 63 -1.26 4.98 1.07
C VAL A 63 -0.75 5.87 2.18
N ALA A 64 -1.59 6.06 3.20
CA ALA A 64 -1.19 6.74 4.44
C ALA A 64 -0.87 5.67 5.47
N TYR A 65 0.29 5.78 6.11
CA TYR A 65 0.76 4.76 7.03
C TYR A 65 1.54 5.37 8.19
N GLU A 66 1.70 4.56 9.24
CA GLU A 66 2.45 4.94 10.42
C GLU A 66 3.56 3.93 10.67
N THR A 67 4.72 4.43 11.08
CA THR A 67 5.88 3.60 11.38
C THR A 67 6.42 3.91 12.76
N GLU A 68 7.29 3.04 13.25
CA GLU A 68 8.05 3.27 14.47
C GLU A 68 9.50 2.85 14.25
N PRO A 69 10.45 3.35 15.08
CA PRO A 69 11.83 2.88 14.99
C PRO A 69 11.93 1.40 15.30
N ARG A 70 12.79 0.70 14.59
CA ARG A 70 13.09 -0.70 14.85
C ARG A 70 14.29 -0.76 15.80
N ASP A 71 14.12 -1.47 16.89
CA ASP A 71 15.18 -1.63 17.90
C ASP A 71 16.23 -2.64 17.46
#